data_82dbee30f157458deca4bb6d7ddd1963
#
_entry.id   82dbee30f157458deca4bb6d7ddd1963
#
_cell.length_a   1.000
_cell.length_b   1.000
_cell.length_c   1.000
_cell.angle_alpha   90.00
_cell.angle_beta   90.00
_cell.angle_gamma   90.00
#
_symmetry.space_group_name_H-M   'P 1'
#
loop_
_entity.id
_entity.type
_entity.pdbx_description
1 polymer ?
#
loop_
_entity_poly.entity_id
_entity_poly.type
_entity_poly.pdbx_seq_one_letter_code
_entity_poly.pdbx_strand_id
1 'polypeptide(L)'
;AFAAENEETLVGFCVLGGIFSEGIDLKNDRLIGAVVVGTGLPMVCNERELFRGFFDERNNHGFDYAYLYNGMNKVQQAAGRVIRTMEDRGAILLLDERFLQRQYTELFPREWYPHEVVDIRRMQELLQAFWNEGNKGK
;
A
#
# COMPACT_ATOMS: atom_id res chain seq x y z
N ALA A 1 -10.24 2.98 19.28
CA ALA A 1 -9.59 4.20 18.82
C ALA A 1 -10.17 4.62 17.46
N PHE A 2 -10.15 3.77 16.44
CA PHE A 2 -10.77 4.04 15.13
C PHE A 2 -12.28 3.78 15.16
N ALA A 3 -13.04 4.59 15.88
CA ALA A 3 -14.50 4.51 15.94
C ALA A 3 -15.12 5.47 14.91
N ALA A 4 -16.26 5.10 14.30
CA ALA A 4 -16.94 5.94 13.32
C ALA A 4 -17.47 7.27 13.87
N GLU A 5 -17.63 7.34 15.20
CA GLU A 5 -18.15 8.51 15.94
C GLU A 5 -17.01 9.39 16.49
N ASN A 6 -15.76 9.13 16.10
CA ASN A 6 -14.62 9.92 16.57
C ASN A 6 -14.55 11.23 15.78
N GLU A 7 -14.70 12.35 16.46
CA GLU A 7 -14.59 13.70 15.87
C GLU A 7 -13.13 14.11 15.62
N GLU A 8 -12.17 13.34 16.13
CA GLU A 8 -10.74 13.65 16.02
C GLU A 8 -10.09 12.82 14.91
N THR A 9 -9.14 13.44 14.20
CA THR A 9 -8.29 12.74 13.25
C THR A 9 -7.26 11.86 13.98
N LEU A 10 -7.24 10.58 13.68
CA LEU A 10 -6.30 9.62 14.25
C LEU A 10 -5.30 9.14 13.22
N VAL A 11 -4.01 9.20 13.55
CA VAL A 11 -2.93 8.63 12.74
C VAL A 11 -2.30 7.47 13.50
N GLY A 12 -2.30 6.29 12.90
CA GLY A 12 -1.69 5.07 13.45
C GLY A 12 -0.39 4.72 12.72
N PHE A 13 0.69 4.51 13.45
CA PHE A 13 1.94 3.98 12.91
C PHE A 13 2.00 2.48 13.13
N CYS A 14 2.08 1.71 12.04
CA CYS A 14 1.98 0.27 12.08
C CYS A 14 3.09 -0.38 11.26
N VAL A 15 3.51 -1.58 11.67
CA VAL A 15 4.48 -2.37 10.89
C VAL A 15 3.74 -3.07 9.76
N LEU A 16 4.27 -2.94 8.53
CA LEU A 16 3.74 -3.61 7.35
C LEU A 16 3.88 -5.15 7.50
N GLY A 17 2.77 -5.89 7.35
CA GLY A 17 2.73 -7.33 7.63
C GLY A 17 2.56 -7.68 9.12
N GLY A 18 2.34 -6.69 10.01
CA GLY A 18 2.00 -6.91 11.41
C GLY A 18 0.50 -7.09 11.64
N ILE A 19 0.10 -7.25 12.90
CA ILE A 19 -1.30 -7.50 13.33
C ILE A 19 -2.26 -6.45 12.75
N PHE A 20 -1.83 -5.21 12.65
CA PHE A 20 -2.68 -4.13 12.13
C PHE A 20 -2.87 -4.18 10.61
N SER A 21 -1.97 -4.81 9.87
CA SER A 21 -2.14 -5.01 8.43
C SER A 21 -3.02 -6.22 8.08
N GLU A 22 -3.21 -7.16 9.02
CA GLU A 22 -3.94 -8.41 8.77
C GLU A 22 -5.22 -8.57 9.61
N GLY A 23 -5.30 -7.95 10.79
CA GLY A 23 -6.33 -8.20 11.81
C GLY A 23 -7.37 -7.11 12.01
N ILE A 24 -7.25 -5.92 11.40
CA ILE A 24 -8.18 -4.83 11.63
C ILE A 24 -9.19 -4.72 10.49
N ASP A 25 -10.47 -4.77 10.84
CA ASP A 25 -11.59 -4.52 9.93
C ASP A 25 -12.16 -3.11 10.16
N LEU A 26 -11.56 -2.13 9.48
CA LEU A 26 -12.03 -0.74 9.47
C LEU A 26 -12.81 -0.50 8.19
N LYS A 27 -14.14 -0.38 8.30
CA LYS A 27 -15.05 -0.13 7.18
C LYS A 27 -15.47 1.33 7.14
N ASN A 28 -15.83 1.81 5.94
CA ASN A 28 -16.29 3.17 5.67
C ASN A 28 -15.26 4.24 6.13
N ASP A 29 -15.73 5.34 6.66
CA ASP A 29 -14.92 6.50 7.07
C ASP A 29 -13.92 6.23 8.23
N ARG A 30 -13.80 4.99 8.70
CA ARG A 30 -12.86 4.62 9.76
C ARG A 30 -11.41 4.54 9.30
N LEU A 31 -11.18 4.35 8.00
CA LEU A 31 -9.85 4.38 7.39
C LEU A 31 -9.93 5.07 6.03
N ILE A 32 -9.59 6.34 6.01
CA ILE A 32 -9.67 7.20 4.81
C ILE A 32 -8.36 7.28 4.04
N GLY A 33 -7.26 6.74 4.58
CA GLY A 33 -5.99 6.78 3.88
C GLY A 33 -4.96 5.83 4.46
N ALA A 34 -4.03 5.43 3.62
CA ALA A 34 -2.84 4.67 4.01
C ALA A 34 -1.59 5.27 3.37
N VAL A 35 -0.54 5.39 4.17
CA VAL A 35 0.79 5.76 3.70
C VAL A 35 1.70 4.56 3.89
N VAL A 36 2.17 3.99 2.78
CA VAL A 36 3.08 2.85 2.79
C VAL A 36 4.50 3.35 2.56
N VAL A 37 5.35 3.19 3.57
CA VAL A 37 6.76 3.58 3.51
C VAL A 37 7.61 2.34 3.27
N GLY A 38 8.30 2.32 2.12
CA GLY A 38 9.08 1.17 1.69
C GLY A 38 8.25 0.10 0.96
N THR A 39 8.95 -0.84 0.35
CA THR A 39 8.37 -1.87 -0.52
C THR A 39 8.01 -3.17 0.19
N GLY A 40 8.02 -3.19 1.52
CA GLY A 40 7.61 -4.36 2.31
C GLY A 40 8.49 -5.59 2.16
N LEU A 41 9.67 -5.48 1.53
CA LEU A 41 10.57 -6.62 1.33
C LEU A 41 10.87 -7.30 2.66
N PRO A 42 10.81 -8.63 2.72
CA PRO A 42 11.17 -9.36 3.92
C PRO A 42 12.68 -9.27 4.19
N MET A 43 13.05 -9.46 5.45
CA MET A 43 14.44 -9.48 5.85
C MET A 43 15.20 -10.63 5.19
N VAL A 44 16.48 -10.38 4.84
CA VAL A 44 17.37 -11.41 4.30
C VAL A 44 17.65 -12.46 5.39
N CYS A 45 17.47 -13.74 5.04
CA CYS A 45 17.80 -14.87 5.88
C CYS A 45 18.25 -16.05 5.01
N ASN A 46 18.90 -17.03 5.64
CA ASN A 46 19.45 -18.18 4.93
C ASN A 46 18.40 -18.96 4.12
N GLU A 47 17.22 -19.14 4.67
CA GLU A 47 16.12 -19.87 4.03
C GLU A 47 15.66 -19.16 2.75
N ARG A 48 15.61 -17.82 2.77
CA ARG A 48 15.24 -17.02 1.60
C ARG A 48 16.33 -17.02 0.55
N GLU A 49 17.58 -16.99 0.95
CA GLU A 49 18.69 -17.07 0.00
C GLU A 49 18.78 -18.45 -0.66
N LEU A 50 18.50 -19.54 0.06
CA LEU A 50 18.36 -20.87 -0.54
C LEU A 50 17.20 -20.92 -1.53
N PHE A 51 16.05 -20.35 -1.16
CA PHE A 51 14.87 -20.27 -2.03
C PHE A 51 15.15 -19.42 -3.27
N ARG A 52 15.84 -18.28 -3.10
CA ARG A 52 16.30 -17.43 -4.20
C ARG A 52 17.20 -18.22 -5.15
N GLY A 53 18.24 -18.87 -4.65
CA GLY A 53 19.18 -19.66 -5.46
C GLY A 53 18.47 -20.75 -6.27
N PHE A 54 17.51 -21.45 -5.66
CA PHE A 54 16.74 -22.47 -6.34
C PHE A 54 15.96 -21.94 -7.58
N PHE A 55 15.38 -20.75 -7.48
CA PHE A 55 14.65 -20.14 -8.61
C PHE A 55 15.57 -19.41 -9.58
N ASP A 56 16.72 -18.90 -9.13
CA ASP A 56 17.72 -18.33 -10.04
C ASP A 56 18.28 -19.39 -11.00
N GLU A 57 18.56 -20.59 -10.51
CA GLU A 57 19.00 -21.72 -11.34
C GLU A 57 17.96 -22.19 -12.35
N ARG A 58 16.68 -22.04 -12.06
CA ARG A 58 15.58 -22.53 -12.91
C ARG A 58 15.09 -21.55 -13.95
N ASN A 59 14.93 -20.30 -13.58
CA ASN A 59 14.28 -19.29 -14.43
C ASN A 59 14.82 -17.87 -14.27
N ASN A 60 15.88 -17.70 -13.49
CA ASN A 60 16.51 -16.42 -13.21
C ASN A 60 15.58 -15.37 -12.56
N HIS A 61 14.62 -15.83 -11.75
CA HIS A 61 13.63 -15.02 -11.02
C HIS A 61 13.68 -15.23 -9.50
N GLY A 62 14.83 -15.61 -8.96
CA GLY A 62 14.97 -15.92 -7.54
C GLY A 62 14.64 -14.74 -6.63
N PHE A 63 15.07 -13.53 -7.00
CA PHE A 63 14.73 -12.32 -6.25
C PHE A 63 13.23 -12.04 -6.24
N ASP A 64 12.56 -12.23 -7.36
CA ASP A 64 11.12 -11.98 -7.48
C ASP A 64 10.32 -12.87 -6.54
N TYR A 65 10.62 -14.17 -6.51
CA TYR A 65 9.94 -15.14 -5.64
C TYR A 65 10.33 -15.00 -4.17
N ALA A 66 11.60 -14.77 -3.86
CA ALA A 66 12.06 -14.72 -2.49
C ALA A 66 11.68 -13.41 -1.78
N TYR A 67 11.63 -12.30 -2.52
CA TYR A 67 11.53 -10.96 -1.94
C TYR A 67 10.42 -10.10 -2.54
N LEU A 68 10.44 -9.87 -3.87
CA LEU A 68 9.61 -8.88 -4.52
C LEU A 68 8.12 -9.17 -4.35
N TYR A 69 7.67 -10.35 -4.72
CA TYR A 69 6.25 -10.73 -4.62
C TYR A 69 5.74 -10.73 -3.19
N ASN A 70 6.56 -11.21 -2.25
CA ASN A 70 6.22 -11.19 -0.83
C ASN A 70 6.07 -9.76 -0.29
N GLY A 71 6.96 -8.85 -0.71
CA GLY A 71 6.88 -7.44 -0.34
C GLY A 71 5.64 -6.77 -0.92
N MET A 72 5.43 -6.91 -2.22
CA MET A 72 4.29 -6.31 -2.91
C MET A 72 2.94 -6.83 -2.41
N ASN A 73 2.83 -8.12 -2.08
CA ASN A 73 1.63 -8.67 -1.46
C ASN A 73 1.27 -7.94 -0.15
N LYS A 74 2.26 -7.65 0.71
CA LYS A 74 2.02 -6.89 1.94
C LYS A 74 1.58 -5.45 1.66
N VAL A 75 2.21 -4.80 0.67
CA VAL A 75 1.82 -3.44 0.23
C VAL A 75 0.38 -3.44 -0.26
N GLN A 76 0.00 -4.38 -1.12
CA GLN A 76 -1.35 -4.51 -1.66
C GLN A 76 -2.38 -4.82 -0.57
N GLN A 77 -2.05 -5.69 0.38
CA GLN A 77 -2.92 -5.99 1.52
C GLN A 77 -3.16 -4.77 2.41
N ALA A 78 -2.11 -3.98 2.69
CA ALA A 78 -2.25 -2.75 3.46
C ALA A 78 -3.09 -1.70 2.72
N ALA A 79 -2.84 -1.51 1.43
CA ALA A 79 -3.60 -0.59 0.59
C ALA A 79 -5.08 -1.01 0.43
N GLY A 80 -5.34 -2.31 0.24
CA GLY A 80 -6.69 -2.88 0.14
C GLY A 80 -7.51 -2.78 1.42
N ARG A 81 -6.93 -2.28 2.52
CA ARG A 81 -7.69 -1.95 3.73
C ARG A 81 -8.44 -0.63 3.65
N VAL A 82 -7.99 0.26 2.78
CA VAL A 82 -8.59 1.60 2.60
C VAL A 82 -9.87 1.54 1.78
N ILE A 83 -9.88 0.77 0.70
CA ILE A 83 -11.02 0.66 -0.21
C ILE A 83 -11.45 -0.82 -0.28
N ARG A 84 -12.63 -1.13 0.23
CA ARG A 84 -13.18 -2.49 0.31
C ARG A 84 -14.52 -2.64 -0.40
N THR A 85 -15.28 -1.56 -0.46
CA THR A 85 -16.60 -1.52 -1.08
C THR A 85 -16.64 -0.46 -2.17
N MET A 86 -17.69 -0.48 -2.98
CA MET A 86 -17.92 0.53 -4.03
C MET A 86 -18.21 1.93 -3.46
N GLU A 87 -18.54 2.01 -2.18
CA GLU A 87 -18.89 3.25 -1.47
C GLU A 87 -17.70 3.84 -0.74
N ASP A 88 -16.64 3.03 -0.50
CA ASP A 88 -15.45 3.50 0.19
C ASP A 88 -14.67 4.50 -0.66
N ARG A 89 -14.19 5.54 0.00
CA ARG A 89 -13.35 6.56 -0.60
C ARG A 89 -12.11 6.78 0.25
N GLY A 90 -10.95 6.78 -0.38
CA GLY A 90 -9.70 6.96 0.35
C GLY A 90 -8.50 7.25 -0.55
N ALA A 91 -7.40 7.61 0.07
CA ALA A 91 -6.14 7.90 -0.60
C ALA A 91 -5.05 6.90 -0.17
N ILE A 92 -4.27 6.43 -1.12
CA ILE A 92 -3.13 5.55 -0.88
C ILE A 92 -1.87 6.26 -1.39
N LEU A 93 -0.90 6.42 -0.51
CA LEU A 93 0.40 7.01 -0.82
C LEU A 93 1.49 5.95 -0.70
N LEU A 94 2.28 5.78 -1.75
CA LEU A 94 3.42 4.88 -1.79
C LEU A 94 4.71 5.71 -1.74
N LEU A 95 5.45 5.62 -0.64
CA LEU A 95 6.65 6.44 -0.38
C LEU A 95 7.91 5.57 -0.49
N ASP A 96 8.35 5.31 -1.70
CA ASP A 96 9.64 4.69 -2.00
C ASP A 96 9.92 4.82 -3.50
N GLU A 97 11.13 5.23 -3.88
CA GLU A 97 11.51 5.37 -5.29
C GLU A 97 11.48 4.07 -6.09
N ARG A 98 11.58 2.93 -5.41
CA ARG A 98 11.48 1.61 -6.05
C ARG A 98 10.11 1.36 -6.68
N PHE A 99 9.05 2.01 -6.19
CA PHE A 99 7.73 1.94 -6.82
C PHE A 99 7.67 2.57 -8.21
N LEU A 100 8.69 3.34 -8.62
CA LEU A 100 8.82 3.86 -9.98
C LEU A 100 9.49 2.87 -10.95
N GLN A 101 10.10 1.81 -10.44
CA GLN A 101 10.75 0.80 -11.25
C GLN A 101 9.71 -0.15 -11.87
N ARG A 102 9.92 -0.52 -13.13
CA ARG A 102 9.00 -1.35 -13.91
C ARG A 102 8.61 -2.66 -13.20
N GLN A 103 9.56 -3.34 -12.58
CA GLN A 103 9.33 -4.58 -11.83
C GLN A 103 8.33 -4.44 -10.68
N TYR A 104 8.18 -3.24 -10.10
CA TYR A 104 7.18 -2.96 -9.06
C TYR A 104 5.86 -2.50 -9.68
N THR A 105 5.90 -1.61 -10.67
CA THR A 105 4.68 -1.09 -11.30
C THR A 105 3.91 -2.16 -12.05
N GLU A 106 4.56 -3.16 -12.64
CA GLU A 106 3.91 -4.31 -13.27
C GLU A 106 3.09 -5.17 -12.28
N LEU A 107 3.37 -5.04 -10.98
CA LEU A 107 2.62 -5.72 -9.91
C LEU A 107 1.49 -4.88 -9.33
N PHE A 108 1.27 -3.66 -9.81
CA PHE A 108 0.17 -2.84 -9.32
C PHE A 108 -1.17 -3.40 -9.79
N PRO A 109 -2.18 -3.46 -8.91
CA PRO A 109 -3.53 -3.82 -9.30
C PRO A 109 -4.08 -2.84 -10.34
N ARG A 110 -5.00 -3.30 -11.17
CA ARG A 110 -5.64 -2.47 -12.20
C ARG A 110 -6.36 -1.25 -11.61
N GLU A 111 -6.91 -1.40 -10.43
CA GLU A 111 -7.64 -0.38 -9.69
C GLU A 111 -6.75 0.80 -9.25
N TRP A 112 -5.42 0.62 -9.26
CA TRP A 112 -4.47 1.70 -8.96
C TRP A 112 -4.18 2.59 -10.16
N TYR A 113 -4.72 2.28 -11.34
CA TYR A 113 -4.56 3.08 -12.54
C TYR A 113 -5.83 3.90 -12.86
N PRO A 114 -5.67 5.18 -13.22
CA PRO A 114 -4.41 5.93 -13.28
C PRO A 114 -3.92 6.33 -11.88
N HIS A 115 -2.58 6.33 -11.67
CA HIS A 115 -1.94 6.90 -10.49
C HIS A 115 -1.04 8.08 -10.89
N GLU A 116 -0.73 8.96 -9.96
CA GLU A 116 0.13 10.11 -10.19
C GLU A 116 1.44 9.99 -9.42
N VAL A 117 2.55 10.37 -10.07
CA VAL A 117 3.86 10.51 -9.42
C VAL A 117 4.05 11.99 -9.10
N VAL A 118 4.17 12.30 -7.84
CA VAL A 118 4.11 13.68 -7.36
C VAL A 118 5.16 13.98 -6.28
N ASP A 119 5.55 15.22 -6.15
CA ASP A 119 6.27 15.72 -4.99
C ASP A 119 5.31 16.06 -3.83
N ILE A 120 5.88 16.43 -2.68
CA ILE A 120 5.10 16.74 -1.46
C ILE A 120 4.13 17.91 -1.68
N ARG A 121 4.50 18.92 -2.46
CA ARG A 121 3.65 20.10 -2.69
C ARG A 121 2.45 19.73 -3.54
N ARG A 122 2.73 19.07 -4.66
CA ARG A 122 1.69 18.60 -5.56
C ARG A 122 0.75 17.58 -4.89
N MET A 123 1.28 16.72 -4.04
CA MET A 123 0.49 15.78 -3.25
C MET A 123 -0.54 16.48 -2.38
N GLN A 124 -0.15 17.57 -1.68
CA GLN A 124 -1.08 18.32 -0.84
C GLN A 124 -2.23 18.93 -1.65
N GLU A 125 -1.90 19.53 -2.80
CA GLU A 125 -2.92 20.10 -3.70
C GLU A 125 -3.91 19.03 -4.19
N LEU A 126 -3.41 17.89 -4.61
CA LEU A 126 -4.24 16.78 -5.09
C LEU A 126 -5.12 16.19 -4.00
N LEU A 127 -4.60 15.97 -2.79
CA LEU A 127 -5.40 15.49 -1.66
C LEU A 127 -6.49 16.49 -1.29
N GLN A 128 -6.20 17.78 -1.27
CA GLN A 128 -7.20 18.81 -1.02
C GLN A 128 -8.29 18.82 -2.11
N ALA A 129 -7.91 18.76 -3.38
CA ALA A 129 -8.85 18.70 -4.49
C ALA A 129 -9.72 17.45 -4.39
N PHE A 130 -9.11 16.28 -4.17
CA PHE A 130 -9.79 15.00 -4.02
C PHE A 130 -10.87 15.05 -2.93
N TRP A 131 -10.56 15.54 -1.74
CA TRP A 131 -11.53 15.61 -0.64
C TRP A 131 -12.59 16.69 -0.84
N ASN A 132 -12.26 17.82 -1.49
CA ASN A 132 -13.21 18.89 -1.75
C ASN A 132 -14.26 18.50 -2.81
N GLU A 133 -13.91 17.71 -3.81
CA GLU A 133 -14.85 17.20 -4.82
C GLU A 133 -15.91 16.27 -4.22
N GLY A 134 -15.57 15.52 -3.18
CA GLY A 134 -16.51 14.64 -2.48
C GLY A 134 -17.52 15.35 -1.61
N ASN A 135 -17.26 16.60 -1.22
CA ASN A 135 -18.17 17.40 -0.40
C ASN A 135 -19.25 18.15 -1.23
N LYS A 136 -19.14 18.16 -2.55
CA LYS A 136 -20.11 18.84 -3.43
C LYS A 136 -21.32 17.98 -3.79
N GLY A 137 -21.39 16.75 -3.33
CA GLY A 137 -22.44 15.78 -3.65
C GLY A 137 -23.32 15.33 -2.47
N LYS A 138 -23.24 16.02 -1.31
CA LYS A 138 -24.15 15.79 -0.16
C LYS A 138 -25.01 17.00 0.08
#